data_807b70d599d67156a31b9ccadef17be2
#
_entry.id   807b70d599d67156a31b9ccadef17be2
#
_cell.length_a   1.000
_cell.length_b   1.000
_cell.length_c   1.000
_cell.angle_alpha   90.00
_cell.angle_beta   90.00
_cell.angle_gamma   90.00
#
_symmetry.space_group_name_H-M   'P 1'
#
loop_
_entity.id
_entity.type
_entity.pdbx_description
1 polymer ?
#
loop_
_entity_poly.entity_id
_entity_poly.type
_entity_poly.pdbx_seq_one_letter_code
_entity_poly.pdbx_strand_id
1 'polypeptide(L)'
;FRTAFFSNQRYNHSFIDFFGMEADTYDFIKEDSVSSTYNPSDDELLKLVEEELAKGATKQFIVLHTYGSHFNYRERYPSEDTFFTPDYPMEAERKYRDNLVNAYDNSIRYTDDFLSRLIRMLEKQQVDAAMLYTSDHGEDIFDDSRHLFLHASPVPSYYQLHVPFLIWMSDDYRETYPERWNTAIENKDKNVSSSSSFFPTMLSLGGIETPYRDDSQAVTASHYVLKPRVYLNDHNDPRPLDDLGMKKQDFQMLEKRNIKY
;
A
#
# COMPACT_ATOMS: atom_id res chain seq x y z
N PHE A 1 -3.72 22.43 -3.92
CA PHE A 1 -3.90 21.18 -4.65
C PHE A 1 -5.37 20.98 -5.01
N ARG A 2 -5.62 20.48 -6.23
CA ARG A 2 -6.86 19.80 -6.53
C ARG A 2 -6.73 18.38 -6.02
N THR A 3 -7.72 17.90 -5.29
CA THR A 3 -7.70 16.61 -4.63
C THR A 3 -8.65 15.62 -5.30
N ALA A 4 -8.25 14.35 -5.42
CA ALA A 4 -9.10 13.28 -5.89
C ALA A 4 -8.93 12.02 -5.04
N PHE A 5 -10.02 11.30 -4.80
CA PHE A 5 -10.03 10.03 -4.09
C PHE A 5 -10.83 9.00 -4.89
N PHE A 6 -10.16 7.94 -5.31
CA PHE A 6 -10.77 6.87 -6.09
C PHE A 6 -10.60 5.53 -5.39
N SER A 7 -11.69 4.80 -5.23
CA SER A 7 -11.70 3.51 -4.57
C SER A 7 -12.48 2.48 -5.38
N ASN A 8 -11.96 1.27 -5.49
CA ASN A 8 -12.71 0.14 -6.02
C ASN A 8 -13.37 -0.71 -4.90
N GLN A 9 -13.34 -0.23 -3.68
CA GLN A 9 -14.03 -0.81 -2.53
C GLN A 9 -15.33 -0.06 -2.22
N ARG A 10 -16.19 -0.65 -1.38
CA ARG A 10 -17.44 -0.02 -0.96
C ARG A 10 -17.17 1.16 -0.02
N TYR A 11 -17.96 2.21 -0.15
CA TYR A 11 -17.81 3.44 0.62
C TYR A 11 -18.17 3.29 2.12
N ASN A 12 -19.01 2.32 2.48
CA ASN A 12 -19.58 2.17 3.83
C ASN A 12 -18.72 1.36 4.80
N HIS A 13 -17.47 1.04 4.45
CA HIS A 13 -16.55 0.31 5.30
C HIS A 13 -15.36 1.18 5.72
N SER A 14 -15.00 1.11 7.00
CA SER A 14 -13.75 1.71 7.55
C SER A 14 -13.59 3.22 7.38
N PHE A 15 -14.68 4.00 7.39
CA PHE A 15 -14.66 5.46 7.22
C PHE A 15 -14.05 5.96 5.91
N ILE A 16 -13.94 5.12 4.90
CA ILE A 16 -13.35 5.48 3.60
C ILE A 16 -14.16 6.60 2.94
N ASP A 17 -15.48 6.53 3.02
CA ASP A 17 -16.40 7.56 2.54
C ASP A 17 -16.15 8.92 3.23
N PHE A 18 -15.99 8.92 4.54
CA PHE A 18 -15.74 10.14 5.30
C PHE A 18 -14.52 10.91 4.79
N PHE A 19 -13.39 10.21 4.61
CA PHE A 19 -12.17 10.84 4.09
C PHE A 19 -12.23 11.09 2.58
N GLY A 20 -12.80 10.16 1.83
CA GLY A 20 -12.85 10.25 0.37
C GLY A 20 -13.73 11.42 -0.10
N MET A 21 -14.86 11.65 0.56
CA MET A 21 -15.79 12.75 0.22
C MET A 21 -15.25 14.15 0.57
N GLU A 22 -14.13 14.27 1.28
CA GLU A 22 -13.44 15.54 1.47
C GLU A 22 -12.64 15.99 0.24
N ALA A 23 -12.43 15.10 -0.74
CA ALA A 23 -11.74 15.43 -1.98
C ALA A 23 -12.64 16.26 -2.94
N ASP A 24 -12.01 17.08 -3.79
CA ASP A 24 -12.72 17.84 -4.85
C ASP A 24 -13.41 16.93 -5.87
N THR A 25 -12.85 15.74 -6.09
CA THR A 25 -13.44 14.66 -6.90
C THR A 25 -13.28 13.35 -6.15
N TYR A 26 -14.35 12.57 -6.08
CA TYR A 26 -14.26 11.21 -5.52
C TYR A 26 -15.13 10.24 -6.32
N ASP A 27 -14.74 8.97 -6.33
CA ASP A 27 -15.51 7.89 -6.93
C ASP A 27 -15.27 6.59 -6.15
N PHE A 28 -16.36 5.87 -5.88
CA PHE A 28 -16.38 4.54 -5.28
C PHE A 28 -16.99 3.59 -6.29
N ILE A 29 -16.15 2.93 -7.09
CA ILE A 29 -16.58 2.11 -8.24
C ILE A 29 -17.54 1.00 -7.82
N LYS A 30 -17.33 0.44 -6.62
CA LYS A 30 -18.21 -0.60 -6.06
C LYS A 30 -19.37 0.01 -5.31
N GLU A 31 -20.48 0.22 -6.00
CA GLU A 31 -21.72 0.68 -5.40
C GLU A 31 -22.43 -0.43 -4.59
N ASP A 32 -23.16 -0.04 -3.54
CA ASP A 32 -23.96 -0.98 -2.72
C ASP A 32 -25.10 -1.65 -3.50
N SER A 33 -25.59 -1.01 -4.56
CA SER A 33 -26.68 -1.51 -5.43
C SER A 33 -26.21 -2.60 -6.39
N VAL A 34 -24.91 -2.71 -6.64
CA VAL A 34 -24.35 -3.75 -7.52
C VAL A 34 -24.30 -5.08 -6.76
N SER A 35 -24.66 -6.16 -7.45
CA SER A 35 -24.60 -7.52 -6.95
C SER A 35 -23.35 -7.75 -6.08
N SER A 36 -23.52 -8.35 -4.92
CA SER A 36 -22.43 -8.61 -3.97
C SER A 36 -21.27 -9.45 -4.55
N THR A 37 -21.45 -10.01 -5.73
CA THR A 37 -20.46 -10.83 -6.45
C THR A 37 -19.54 -10.04 -7.38
N TYR A 38 -19.86 -8.78 -7.70
CA TYR A 38 -18.96 -7.97 -8.53
C TYR A 38 -17.85 -7.34 -7.68
N ASN A 39 -16.61 -7.66 -8.03
CA ASN A 39 -15.43 -7.02 -7.47
C ASN A 39 -14.69 -6.29 -8.61
N PRO A 40 -14.77 -4.94 -8.65
CA PRO A 40 -14.07 -4.18 -9.68
C PRO A 40 -12.56 -4.42 -9.59
N SER A 41 -11.92 -4.54 -10.76
CA SER A 41 -10.46 -4.63 -10.86
C SER A 41 -9.80 -3.31 -10.44
N ASP A 42 -8.58 -3.36 -9.91
CA ASP A 42 -7.77 -2.16 -9.67
C ASP A 42 -7.54 -1.34 -10.94
N ASP A 43 -7.56 -1.97 -12.11
CA ASP A 43 -7.42 -1.33 -13.41
C ASP A 43 -8.48 -0.29 -13.73
N GLU A 44 -9.68 -0.46 -13.20
CA GLU A 44 -10.76 0.49 -13.42
C GLU A 44 -10.44 1.87 -12.85
N LEU A 45 -9.57 1.92 -11.84
CA LEU A 45 -9.07 3.18 -11.26
C LEU A 45 -8.19 3.97 -12.23
N LEU A 46 -7.47 3.31 -13.14
CA LEU A 46 -6.59 4.00 -14.11
C LEU A 46 -7.36 4.95 -15.01
N LYS A 47 -8.58 4.58 -15.41
CA LYS A 47 -9.44 5.44 -16.21
C LYS A 47 -9.81 6.72 -15.45
N LEU A 48 -10.15 6.60 -14.16
CA LEU A 48 -10.48 7.76 -13.33
C LEU A 48 -9.27 8.68 -13.14
N VAL A 49 -8.07 8.10 -13.02
CA VAL A 49 -6.83 8.89 -12.98
C VAL A 49 -6.62 9.65 -14.29
N GLU A 50 -6.78 9.00 -15.44
CA GLU A 50 -6.64 9.64 -16.76
C GLU A 50 -7.62 10.80 -16.92
N GLU A 51 -8.87 10.62 -16.55
CA GLU A 51 -9.90 11.65 -16.57
C GLU A 51 -9.59 12.82 -15.61
N GLU A 52 -9.01 12.53 -14.43
CA GLU A 52 -8.63 13.57 -13.46
C GLU A 52 -7.43 14.37 -13.96
N LEU A 53 -6.40 13.69 -14.49
CA LEU A 53 -5.22 14.34 -15.07
C LEU A 53 -5.59 15.25 -16.24
N ALA A 54 -6.56 14.85 -17.08
CA ALA A 54 -7.05 15.63 -18.21
C ALA A 54 -7.70 16.98 -17.81
N LYS A 55 -8.08 17.16 -16.55
CA LYS A 55 -8.60 18.45 -16.04
C LYS A 55 -7.54 19.55 -15.96
N GLY A 56 -6.25 19.19 -16.05
CA GLY A 56 -5.14 20.12 -16.21
C GLY A 56 -4.90 21.06 -15.02
N ALA A 57 -5.21 20.62 -13.80
CA ALA A 57 -4.94 21.42 -12.62
C ALA A 57 -3.42 21.54 -12.36
N THR A 58 -2.97 22.72 -11.94
CA THR A 58 -1.55 23.04 -11.72
C THR A 58 -0.89 22.14 -10.69
N LYS A 59 -1.62 21.74 -9.64
CA LYS A 59 -1.18 20.80 -8.61
C LYS A 59 -2.32 19.85 -8.30
N GLN A 60 -2.04 18.56 -8.39
CA GLN A 60 -3.01 17.51 -8.10
C GLN A 60 -2.49 16.59 -7.00
N PHE A 61 -3.40 16.11 -6.17
CA PHE A 61 -3.13 15.06 -5.20
C PHE A 61 -4.22 13.99 -5.37
N ILE A 62 -3.82 12.80 -5.80
CA ILE A 62 -4.72 11.70 -6.14
C ILE A 62 -4.45 10.55 -5.18
N VAL A 63 -5.47 10.07 -4.50
CA VAL A 63 -5.45 8.88 -3.66
C VAL A 63 -6.14 7.75 -4.40
N LEU A 64 -5.45 6.61 -4.54
CA LEU A 64 -6.00 5.38 -5.08
C LEU A 64 -6.09 4.35 -3.96
N HIS A 65 -7.31 3.96 -3.63
CA HIS A 65 -7.60 2.94 -2.63
C HIS A 65 -8.00 1.65 -3.34
N THR A 66 -7.05 0.71 -3.41
CA THR A 66 -7.15 -0.53 -4.20
C THR A 66 -7.53 -1.72 -3.34
N TYR A 67 -8.10 -2.77 -3.94
CA TYR A 67 -8.20 -4.07 -3.30
C TYR A 67 -6.83 -4.75 -3.18
N GLY A 68 -5.95 -4.54 -4.15
CA GLY A 68 -4.64 -5.18 -4.17
C GLY A 68 -4.73 -6.70 -4.03
N SER A 69 -3.97 -7.25 -3.09
CA SER A 69 -3.88 -8.69 -2.83
C SER A 69 -4.82 -9.18 -1.71
N HIS A 70 -5.98 -8.54 -1.52
CA HIS A 70 -6.97 -8.96 -0.52
C HIS A 70 -7.61 -10.32 -0.88
N PHE A 71 -7.86 -11.18 0.10
CA PHE A 71 -8.58 -12.45 -0.09
C PHE A 71 -10.03 -12.19 -0.60
N ASN A 72 -10.59 -12.95 -1.54
CA ASN A 72 -10.07 -14.12 -2.24
C ASN A 72 -9.05 -13.69 -3.32
N TYR A 73 -7.82 -14.14 -3.21
CA TYR A 73 -6.71 -13.71 -4.08
C TYR A 73 -6.98 -13.99 -5.57
N ARG A 74 -7.64 -15.11 -5.90
CA ARG A 74 -7.95 -15.50 -7.29
C ARG A 74 -8.89 -14.52 -7.99
N GLU A 75 -9.63 -13.72 -7.25
CA GLU A 75 -10.54 -12.69 -7.77
C GLU A 75 -9.85 -11.36 -8.05
N ARG A 76 -8.55 -11.25 -7.73
CA ARG A 76 -7.80 -9.99 -7.84
C ARG A 76 -7.13 -9.78 -9.20
N TYR A 77 -7.10 -10.79 -10.05
CA TYR A 77 -6.49 -10.74 -11.39
C TYR A 77 -7.31 -11.55 -12.39
N PRO A 78 -7.32 -11.15 -13.69
CA PRO A 78 -7.98 -11.91 -14.75
C PRO A 78 -7.26 -13.23 -15.04
N SER A 79 -7.97 -14.20 -15.62
CA SER A 79 -7.44 -15.55 -15.83
C SER A 79 -6.25 -15.58 -16.78
N GLU A 80 -6.19 -14.67 -17.74
CA GLU A 80 -5.10 -14.50 -18.69
C GLU A 80 -3.80 -14.05 -18.06
N ASP A 81 -3.85 -13.43 -16.87
CA ASP A 81 -2.69 -12.97 -16.11
C ASP A 81 -2.18 -14.00 -15.10
N THR A 82 -2.78 -15.21 -15.07
CA THR A 82 -2.29 -16.30 -14.24
C THR A 82 -0.91 -16.74 -14.69
N PHE A 83 0.06 -16.69 -13.79
CA PHE A 83 1.45 -17.13 -14.03
C PHE A 83 1.82 -18.33 -13.17
N PHE A 84 1.57 -18.25 -11.86
CA PHE A 84 1.82 -19.35 -10.94
C PHE A 84 0.61 -20.28 -10.86
N THR A 85 0.84 -21.58 -11.03
CA THR A 85 -0.23 -22.59 -11.03
C THR A 85 0.19 -23.84 -10.23
N PRO A 86 -0.79 -24.58 -9.65
CA PRO A 86 -2.21 -24.32 -9.62
C PRO A 86 -2.56 -23.14 -8.68
N ASP A 87 -3.53 -22.29 -9.05
CA ASP A 87 -4.03 -21.16 -8.27
C ASP A 87 -5.50 -21.39 -7.79
N TYR A 88 -5.94 -22.61 -7.83
CA TYR A 88 -7.27 -23.07 -7.43
C TYR A 88 -7.22 -24.53 -6.95
N PRO A 89 -8.02 -24.95 -5.97
CA PRO A 89 -9.08 -24.21 -5.25
C PRO A 89 -8.54 -23.24 -4.18
N MET A 90 -9.44 -22.33 -3.72
CA MET A 90 -9.14 -21.22 -2.79
C MET A 90 -9.74 -21.41 -1.39
N GLU A 91 -10.05 -22.65 -1.00
CA GLU A 91 -10.52 -22.92 0.36
C GLU A 91 -9.42 -22.63 1.38
N ALA A 92 -9.76 -21.95 2.48
CA ALA A 92 -8.88 -21.60 3.57
C ALA A 92 -8.43 -22.83 4.39
N GLU A 93 -7.84 -23.80 3.73
CA GLU A 93 -7.34 -25.05 4.33
C GLU A 93 -5.87 -25.26 3.98
N ARG A 94 -5.08 -25.69 4.96
CA ARG A 94 -3.63 -25.92 4.81
C ARG A 94 -3.26 -26.85 3.63
N LYS A 95 -4.10 -27.81 3.30
CA LYS A 95 -3.85 -28.72 2.16
C LYS A 95 -3.79 -28.00 0.81
N TYR A 96 -4.38 -26.78 0.72
CA TYR A 96 -4.39 -25.93 -0.45
C TYR A 96 -3.39 -24.77 -0.37
N ARG A 97 -2.46 -24.79 0.59
CA ARG A 97 -1.49 -23.73 0.81
C ARG A 97 -0.77 -23.29 -0.48
N ASP A 98 -0.30 -24.24 -1.27
CA ASP A 98 0.45 -23.93 -2.49
C ASP A 98 -0.43 -23.22 -3.53
N ASN A 99 -1.71 -23.58 -3.63
CA ASN A 99 -2.68 -22.90 -4.48
C ASN A 99 -2.92 -21.45 -3.99
N LEU A 100 -3.09 -21.30 -2.68
CA LEU A 100 -3.29 -19.99 -2.03
C LEU A 100 -2.08 -19.08 -2.24
N VAL A 101 -0.86 -19.59 -2.07
CA VAL A 101 0.38 -18.84 -2.31
C VAL A 101 0.50 -18.47 -3.79
N ASN A 102 0.25 -19.40 -4.71
CA ASN A 102 0.30 -19.11 -6.16
C ASN A 102 -0.69 -18.01 -6.55
N ALA A 103 -1.93 -18.06 -6.01
CA ALA A 103 -2.91 -17.04 -6.28
C ALA A 103 -2.53 -15.68 -5.66
N TYR A 104 -1.96 -15.68 -4.46
CA TYR A 104 -1.44 -14.47 -3.82
C TYR A 104 -0.29 -13.86 -4.62
N ASP A 105 0.68 -14.66 -5.05
CA ASP A 105 1.79 -14.19 -5.88
C ASP A 105 1.32 -13.66 -7.25
N ASN A 106 0.29 -14.27 -7.85
CA ASN A 106 -0.33 -13.75 -9.07
C ASN A 106 -0.98 -12.38 -8.82
N SER A 107 -1.67 -12.20 -7.69
CA SER A 107 -2.28 -10.90 -7.33
C SER A 107 -1.23 -9.81 -7.10
N ILE A 108 -0.07 -10.14 -6.51
CA ILE A 108 1.06 -9.22 -6.35
C ILE A 108 1.64 -8.82 -7.72
N ARG A 109 1.79 -9.78 -8.64
CA ARG A 109 2.24 -9.47 -10.01
C ARG A 109 1.27 -8.56 -10.74
N TYR A 110 -0.03 -8.74 -10.53
CA TYR A 110 -1.05 -7.88 -11.11
C TYR A 110 -1.01 -6.46 -10.54
N THR A 111 -0.80 -6.34 -9.22
CA THR A 111 -0.57 -5.04 -8.57
C THR A 111 0.69 -4.34 -9.13
N ASP A 112 1.78 -5.08 -9.36
CA ASP A 112 3.00 -4.54 -9.96
C ASP A 112 2.75 -4.01 -11.39
N ASP A 113 2.00 -4.76 -12.22
CA ASP A 113 1.61 -4.29 -13.54
C ASP A 113 0.70 -3.06 -13.49
N PHE A 114 -0.26 -3.02 -12.57
CA PHE A 114 -1.09 -1.84 -12.32
C PHE A 114 -0.24 -0.61 -11.98
N LEU A 115 0.68 -0.72 -11.04
CA LEU A 115 1.60 0.38 -10.68
C LEU A 115 2.50 0.79 -11.85
N SER A 116 2.98 -0.17 -12.62
CA SER A 116 3.78 0.09 -13.83
C SER A 116 2.99 0.86 -14.89
N ARG A 117 1.71 0.55 -15.08
CA ARG A 117 0.83 1.30 -16.00
C ARG A 117 0.53 2.70 -15.50
N LEU A 118 0.31 2.85 -14.19
CA LEU A 118 0.14 4.17 -13.57
C LEU A 118 1.39 5.02 -13.74
N ILE A 119 2.58 4.48 -13.49
CA ILE A 119 3.86 5.16 -13.70
C ILE A 119 3.99 5.63 -15.16
N ARG A 120 3.76 4.74 -16.13
CA ARG A 120 3.82 5.12 -17.56
C ARG A 120 2.81 6.22 -17.93
N MET A 121 1.64 6.25 -17.28
CA MET A 121 0.64 7.30 -17.46
C MET A 121 1.15 8.64 -16.94
N LEU A 122 1.78 8.64 -15.76
CA LEU A 122 2.36 9.85 -15.16
C LEU A 122 3.56 10.37 -15.97
N GLU A 123 4.43 9.48 -16.45
CA GLU A 123 5.57 9.85 -17.31
C GLU A 123 5.15 10.58 -18.59
N LYS A 124 4.02 10.15 -19.20
CA LYS A 124 3.48 10.80 -20.39
C LYS A 124 3.03 12.26 -20.16
N GLN A 125 2.77 12.64 -18.90
CA GLN A 125 2.38 14.02 -18.60
C GLN A 125 3.54 15.01 -18.70
N GLN A 126 4.80 14.56 -18.59
CA GLN A 126 6.00 15.40 -18.62
C GLN A 126 5.92 16.54 -17.59
N VAL A 127 5.62 16.19 -16.36
CA VAL A 127 5.48 17.08 -15.20
C VAL A 127 6.20 16.53 -13.99
N ASP A 128 6.42 17.37 -12.99
CA ASP A 128 6.90 16.95 -11.68
C ASP A 128 5.87 16.01 -11.03
N ALA A 129 6.10 14.72 -11.12
CA ALA A 129 5.22 13.70 -10.56
C ALA A 129 5.97 12.79 -9.56
N ALA A 130 5.29 12.44 -8.47
CA ALA A 130 5.76 11.44 -7.52
C ALA A 130 4.63 10.53 -7.09
N MET A 131 4.95 9.28 -6.81
CA MET A 131 4.02 8.27 -6.30
C MET A 131 4.61 7.65 -5.04
N LEU A 132 3.78 7.47 -4.02
CA LEU A 132 4.08 6.68 -2.82
C LEU A 132 3.06 5.55 -2.72
N TYR A 133 3.55 4.31 -2.63
CA TYR A 133 2.72 3.12 -2.49
C TYR A 133 3.12 2.35 -1.24
N THR A 134 2.12 1.87 -0.51
CA THR A 134 2.28 0.89 0.57
C THR A 134 1.03 0.03 0.68
N SER A 135 1.16 -1.16 1.26
CA SER A 135 0.02 -1.92 1.75
C SER A 135 -0.27 -1.54 3.20
N ASP A 136 -1.52 -1.64 3.62
CA ASP A 136 -1.96 -1.45 5.01
C ASP A 136 -1.48 -2.59 5.92
N HIS A 137 -1.47 -3.83 5.42
CA HIS A 137 -0.95 -5.04 6.09
C HIS A 137 -0.48 -6.07 5.06
N GLY A 138 0.20 -7.09 5.54
CA GLY A 138 0.46 -8.33 4.82
C GLY A 138 -0.50 -9.44 5.25
N GLU A 139 -0.22 -10.69 4.83
CA GLU A 139 -1.08 -11.84 5.03
C GLU A 139 -0.30 -13.03 5.57
N ASP A 140 -0.89 -13.79 6.48
CA ASP A 140 -0.48 -15.16 6.79
C ASP A 140 -1.15 -16.13 5.81
N ILE A 141 -0.37 -17.03 5.20
CA ILE A 141 -0.87 -18.07 4.28
C ILE A 141 -0.31 -19.43 4.71
N PHE A 142 -0.58 -19.81 5.95
CA PHE A 142 -0.05 -21.05 6.54
C PHE A 142 1.49 -21.14 6.47
N ASP A 143 2.19 -20.02 6.71
CA ASP A 143 3.63 -19.88 6.47
C ASP A 143 4.48 -20.68 7.44
N ASP A 144 3.98 -20.94 8.65
CA ASP A 144 4.70 -21.66 9.67
C ASP A 144 3.82 -22.63 10.48
N SER A 145 4.37 -23.18 11.56
CA SER A 145 3.71 -24.17 12.42
C SER A 145 2.49 -23.63 13.19
N ARG A 146 2.26 -22.33 13.20
CA ARG A 146 1.08 -21.71 13.82
C ARG A 146 -0.19 -21.91 12.98
N HIS A 147 -0.02 -22.15 11.68
CA HIS A 147 -1.12 -22.33 10.72
C HIS A 147 -2.07 -21.13 10.66
N LEU A 148 -1.52 -19.91 10.83
CA LEU A 148 -2.29 -18.68 10.70
C LEU A 148 -2.71 -18.48 9.23
N PHE A 149 -3.86 -17.87 9.06
CA PHE A 149 -4.39 -17.52 7.74
C PHE A 149 -5.04 -16.15 7.78
N LEU A 150 -4.79 -15.32 6.76
CA LEU A 150 -5.18 -13.92 6.66
C LEU A 150 -4.49 -13.01 7.70
N HIS A 151 -5.17 -11.94 8.08
CA HIS A 151 -4.76 -10.92 9.04
C HIS A 151 -5.79 -10.78 10.17
N ALA A 152 -5.71 -9.69 10.95
CA ALA A 152 -6.60 -9.40 12.08
C ALA A 152 -6.55 -10.45 13.21
N SER A 153 -5.42 -11.12 13.37
CA SER A 153 -5.14 -11.91 14.58
C SER A 153 -4.89 -10.97 15.77
N PRO A 154 -5.36 -11.29 16.98
CA PRO A 154 -5.04 -10.53 18.18
C PRO A 154 -3.53 -10.38 18.43
N VAL A 155 -2.75 -11.33 17.93
CA VAL A 155 -1.28 -11.29 17.94
C VAL A 155 -0.79 -11.29 16.51
N PRO A 156 -0.25 -10.17 16.01
CA PRO A 156 0.25 -10.10 14.64
C PRO A 156 1.46 -11.01 14.43
N SER A 157 1.68 -11.43 13.19
CA SER A 157 2.88 -12.13 12.76
C SER A 157 3.83 -11.20 12.01
N TYR A 158 5.07 -11.63 11.80
CA TYR A 158 5.98 -10.98 10.87
C TYR A 158 5.35 -10.79 9.48
N TYR A 159 4.62 -11.77 8.98
CA TYR A 159 4.04 -11.76 7.64
C TYR A 159 2.96 -10.68 7.46
N GLN A 160 2.22 -10.38 8.53
CA GLN A 160 1.23 -9.29 8.53
C GLN A 160 1.87 -7.90 8.62
N LEU A 161 3.05 -7.78 9.24
CA LEU A 161 3.71 -6.51 9.52
C LEU A 161 4.69 -6.06 8.43
N HIS A 162 5.20 -6.99 7.61
CA HIS A 162 6.21 -6.71 6.61
C HIS A 162 5.57 -6.39 5.26
N VAL A 163 5.41 -5.11 4.99
CA VAL A 163 4.75 -4.58 3.79
C VAL A 163 5.72 -3.80 2.90
N PRO A 164 5.45 -3.65 1.60
CA PRO A 164 6.22 -2.79 0.72
C PRO A 164 6.05 -1.31 1.07
N PHE A 165 7.11 -0.52 0.85
CA PHE A 165 7.08 0.92 0.88
C PHE A 165 7.86 1.44 -0.33
N LEU A 166 7.15 1.90 -1.36
CA LEU A 166 7.72 2.24 -2.65
C LEU A 166 7.52 3.72 -2.95
N ILE A 167 8.60 4.40 -3.31
CA ILE A 167 8.57 5.78 -3.81
C ILE A 167 9.06 5.77 -5.25
N TRP A 168 8.27 6.38 -6.14
CA TRP A 168 8.66 6.67 -7.51
C TRP A 168 8.60 8.19 -7.75
N MET A 169 9.53 8.69 -8.55
CA MET A 169 9.61 10.10 -8.95
C MET A 169 9.91 10.18 -10.45
N SER A 170 9.20 11.01 -11.19
CA SER A 170 9.47 11.27 -12.60
C SER A 170 10.85 11.90 -12.80
N ASP A 171 11.38 11.87 -14.01
CA ASP A 171 12.63 12.52 -14.36
C ASP A 171 12.55 14.02 -14.08
N ASP A 172 11.48 14.68 -14.52
CA ASP A 172 11.23 16.10 -14.25
C ASP A 172 11.24 16.41 -12.74
N TYR A 173 10.59 15.57 -11.93
CA TYR A 173 10.57 15.73 -10.47
C TYR A 173 11.97 15.61 -9.86
N ARG A 174 12.78 14.66 -10.34
CA ARG A 174 14.16 14.45 -9.87
C ARG A 174 15.08 15.60 -10.24
N GLU A 175 14.88 16.21 -11.42
CA GLU A 175 15.61 17.40 -11.85
C GLU A 175 15.22 18.64 -11.03
N THR A 176 13.92 18.80 -10.74
CA THR A 176 13.38 19.92 -9.95
C THR A 176 13.75 19.82 -8.47
N TYR A 177 13.71 18.59 -7.90
CA TYR A 177 13.92 18.33 -6.48
C TYR A 177 15.00 17.26 -6.22
N PRO A 178 16.24 17.46 -6.68
CA PRO A 178 17.31 16.45 -6.60
C PRO A 178 17.64 16.05 -5.17
N GLU A 179 17.49 16.95 -4.19
CA GLU A 179 17.74 16.65 -2.79
C GLU A 179 16.79 15.59 -2.24
N ARG A 180 15.50 15.66 -2.60
CA ARG A 180 14.51 14.67 -2.15
C ARG A 180 14.79 13.29 -2.72
N TRP A 181 15.19 13.23 -4.00
CA TRP A 181 15.58 12.00 -4.66
C TRP A 181 16.83 11.39 -4.01
N ASN A 182 17.90 12.15 -3.89
CA ASN A 182 19.15 11.68 -3.33
C ASN A 182 18.98 11.17 -1.89
N THR A 183 18.21 11.90 -1.08
CA THR A 183 17.93 11.52 0.30
C THR A 183 17.07 10.25 0.37
N ALA A 184 16.08 10.10 -0.51
CA ALA A 184 15.29 8.86 -0.57
C ALA A 184 16.18 7.64 -0.90
N ILE A 185 17.13 7.80 -1.83
CA ILE A 185 18.11 6.76 -2.18
C ILE A 185 19.03 6.43 -1.00
N GLU A 186 19.51 7.43 -0.24
CA GLU A 186 20.31 7.21 0.97
C GLU A 186 19.55 6.47 2.07
N ASN A 187 18.24 6.70 2.14
CA ASN A 187 17.37 6.10 3.15
C ASN A 187 16.73 4.76 2.74
N LYS A 188 16.87 4.30 1.49
CA LYS A 188 16.17 3.13 0.94
C LYS A 188 16.37 1.82 1.73
N ASP A 189 17.53 1.66 2.36
CA ASP A 189 17.90 0.45 3.08
C ASP A 189 17.60 0.53 4.60
N LYS A 190 16.92 1.60 5.06
CA LYS A 190 16.68 1.84 6.49
C LYS A 190 15.50 1.07 7.09
N ASN A 191 14.83 0.19 6.35
CA ASN A 191 13.64 -0.54 6.84
C ASN A 191 12.60 0.40 7.46
N VAL A 192 12.00 1.21 6.64
CA VAL A 192 11.05 2.27 7.02
C VAL A 192 9.85 1.70 7.78
N SER A 193 9.30 2.44 8.72
CA SER A 193 7.99 2.15 9.32
C SER A 193 6.91 2.93 8.56
N SER A 194 6.04 2.24 7.82
CA SER A 194 5.00 2.87 7.01
C SER A 194 4.06 3.73 7.85
N SER A 195 3.65 3.26 9.02
CA SER A 195 2.74 3.98 9.93
C SER A 195 3.25 5.35 10.37
N SER A 196 4.57 5.51 10.55
CA SER A 196 5.16 6.79 10.96
C SER A 196 5.67 7.63 9.79
N SER A 197 6.03 7.00 8.66
CA SER A 197 6.74 7.69 7.57
C SER A 197 5.85 8.03 6.37
N PHE A 198 4.70 7.38 6.20
CA PHE A 198 3.83 7.59 5.04
C PHE A 198 3.39 9.06 4.93
N PHE A 199 2.72 9.57 5.96
CA PHE A 199 2.19 10.93 5.96
C PHE A 199 3.26 12.00 5.83
N PRO A 200 4.35 12.04 6.64
CA PRO A 200 5.41 13.01 6.48
C PRO A 200 6.10 12.96 5.11
N THR A 201 6.29 11.76 4.55
CA THR A 201 6.89 11.59 3.22
C THR A 201 5.98 12.17 2.13
N MET A 202 4.65 11.92 2.20
CA MET A 202 3.71 12.50 1.25
C MET A 202 3.70 14.03 1.31
N LEU A 203 3.69 14.61 2.51
CA LEU A 203 3.78 16.07 2.66
C LEU A 203 5.08 16.63 2.07
N SER A 204 6.20 15.92 2.30
CA SER A 204 7.49 16.30 1.74
C SER A 204 7.49 16.22 0.22
N LEU A 205 6.99 15.15 -0.37
CA LEU A 205 6.86 14.98 -1.82
C LEU A 205 5.98 16.08 -2.44
N GLY A 206 4.88 16.45 -1.79
CA GLY A 206 4.00 17.54 -2.23
C GLY A 206 4.53 18.94 -1.96
N GLY A 207 5.67 19.10 -1.25
CA GLY A 207 6.17 20.42 -0.83
C GLY A 207 5.21 21.16 0.10
N ILE A 208 4.48 20.41 0.94
CA ILE A 208 3.49 20.98 1.86
C ILE A 208 4.14 21.26 3.21
N GLU A 209 4.12 22.53 3.60
CA GLU A 209 4.57 23.00 4.91
C GLU A 209 3.37 23.07 5.88
N THR A 210 3.49 22.37 7.01
CA THR A 210 2.45 22.36 8.06
C THR A 210 3.08 22.02 9.42
N PRO A 211 2.51 22.51 10.53
CA PRO A 211 2.97 22.14 11.88
C PRO A 211 2.89 20.62 12.18
N TYR A 212 2.11 19.89 11.39
CA TYR A 212 1.92 18.44 11.55
C TYR A 212 2.97 17.59 10.77
N ARG A 213 3.82 18.22 9.95
CA ARG A 213 4.87 17.53 9.22
C ARG A 213 6.08 17.33 10.13
N ASP A 214 6.43 16.07 10.36
CA ASP A 214 7.65 15.68 11.08
C ASP A 214 8.71 15.22 10.06
N ASP A 215 9.59 16.13 9.67
CA ASP A 215 10.65 15.84 8.70
C ASP A 215 11.61 14.73 9.17
N SER A 216 11.73 14.50 10.49
CA SER A 216 12.51 13.37 11.00
C SER A 216 11.91 12.01 10.64
N GLN A 217 10.68 11.97 10.17
CA GLN A 217 9.99 10.76 9.71
C GLN A 217 9.76 10.73 8.20
N ALA A 218 10.08 11.80 7.47
CA ALA A 218 10.00 11.82 6.01
C ALA A 218 11.22 11.12 5.39
N VAL A 219 10.99 10.06 4.62
CA VAL A 219 12.08 9.30 3.95
C VAL A 219 12.88 10.15 2.97
N THR A 220 12.28 11.23 2.49
CA THR A 220 12.88 12.22 1.59
C THR A 220 13.61 13.36 2.30
N ALA A 221 13.74 13.31 3.64
CA ALA A 221 14.44 14.33 4.43
C ALA A 221 15.80 13.83 4.92
N SER A 222 16.82 14.71 4.88
CA SER A 222 18.22 14.39 5.20
C SER A 222 18.45 13.94 6.64
N HIS A 223 17.56 14.32 7.55
CA HIS A 223 17.64 13.95 8.97
C HIS A 223 16.62 12.88 9.38
N TYR A 224 16.22 12.02 8.43
CA TYR A 224 15.34 10.88 8.71
C TYR A 224 15.90 9.96 9.79
N VAL A 225 15.09 9.69 10.82
CA VAL A 225 15.44 8.86 11.97
C VAL A 225 14.44 7.73 12.14
N LEU A 226 14.92 6.49 12.25
CA LEU A 226 14.10 5.36 12.64
C LEU A 226 13.66 5.50 14.09
N LYS A 227 12.36 5.65 14.32
CA LYS A 227 11.76 5.58 15.66
C LYS A 227 11.47 4.13 16.05
N PRO A 228 11.32 3.82 17.36
CA PRO A 228 10.79 2.54 17.81
C PRO A 228 9.46 2.24 17.10
N ARG A 229 9.28 0.99 16.69
CA ARG A 229 8.08 0.56 15.97
C ARG A 229 6.92 0.38 16.92
N VAL A 230 5.78 0.89 16.50
CA VAL A 230 4.52 0.70 17.19
C VAL A 230 3.50 0.09 16.23
N TYR A 231 2.57 -0.66 16.77
CA TYR A 231 1.47 -1.26 16.07
C TYR A 231 0.15 -0.87 16.76
N LEU A 232 -0.89 -0.63 16.00
CA LEU A 232 -2.23 -0.42 16.55
C LEU A 232 -2.86 -1.78 16.84
N ASN A 233 -3.17 -2.05 18.10
CA ASN A 233 -3.89 -3.26 18.49
C ASN A 233 -5.39 -3.16 18.10
N ASP A 234 -6.17 -4.20 18.37
CA ASP A 234 -7.61 -4.26 18.07
C ASP A 234 -8.45 -3.19 18.79
N HIS A 235 -7.85 -2.48 19.73
CA HIS A 235 -8.47 -1.35 20.45
C HIS A 235 -7.98 0.02 19.94
N ASN A 236 -7.22 0.05 18.85
CA ASN A 236 -6.55 1.22 18.31
C ASN A 236 -5.55 1.87 19.29
N ASP A 237 -5.02 1.10 20.25
CA ASP A 237 -3.95 1.57 21.13
C ASP A 237 -2.59 1.31 20.47
N PRO A 238 -1.69 2.31 20.39
CA PRO A 238 -0.33 2.09 19.92
C PRO A 238 0.46 1.27 20.94
N ARG A 239 1.02 0.14 20.51
CA ARG A 239 1.82 -0.76 21.32
C ARG A 239 3.18 -1.02 20.68
N PRO A 240 4.27 -1.08 21.47
CA PRO A 240 5.56 -1.57 20.98
C PRO A 240 5.45 -3.02 20.47
N LEU A 241 6.29 -3.41 19.51
CA LEU A 241 6.24 -4.76 18.95
C LEU A 241 6.49 -5.87 19.97
N ASP A 242 7.32 -5.61 20.97
CA ASP A 242 7.62 -6.56 22.06
C ASP A 242 6.46 -6.74 23.05
N ASP A 243 5.49 -5.83 23.08
CA ASP A 243 4.28 -5.88 23.92
C ASP A 243 3.05 -6.50 23.21
N LEU A 244 3.18 -6.90 21.95
CA LEU A 244 2.09 -7.48 21.17
C LEU A 244 1.91 -8.99 21.35
N GLY A 245 2.76 -9.65 22.12
CA GLY A 245 2.75 -11.09 22.30
C GLY A 245 3.25 -11.89 21.09
N MET A 246 3.92 -11.24 20.14
CA MET A 246 4.58 -11.85 18.99
C MET A 246 5.48 -13.01 19.41
N LYS A 247 5.67 -13.99 18.55
CA LYS A 247 6.43 -15.19 18.89
C LYS A 247 7.90 -15.04 18.51
N LYS A 248 8.77 -15.83 19.13
CA LYS A 248 10.22 -15.81 18.90
C LYS A 248 10.57 -15.90 17.39
N GLN A 249 9.83 -16.66 16.62
CA GLN A 249 10.07 -16.81 15.18
C GLN A 249 9.82 -15.52 14.40
N ASP A 250 8.88 -14.68 14.84
CA ASP A 250 8.64 -13.38 14.20
C ASP A 250 9.84 -12.45 14.39
N PHE A 251 10.36 -12.39 15.63
CA PHE A 251 11.58 -11.62 15.93
C PHE A 251 12.80 -12.15 15.17
N GLN A 252 12.95 -13.46 15.03
CA GLN A 252 14.00 -14.05 14.22
C GLN A 252 13.90 -13.64 12.73
N MET A 253 12.69 -13.50 12.20
CA MET A 253 12.47 -13.00 10.83
C MET A 253 12.83 -11.51 10.72
N LEU A 254 12.46 -10.67 11.69
CA LEU A 254 12.85 -9.27 11.75
C LEU A 254 14.38 -9.13 11.79
N GLU A 255 15.06 -9.86 12.67
CA GLU A 255 16.53 -9.88 12.79
C GLU A 255 17.21 -10.30 11.50
N LYS A 256 16.71 -11.38 10.85
CA LYS A 256 17.24 -11.87 9.56
C LYS A 256 17.17 -10.80 8.45
N ARG A 257 16.21 -9.88 8.54
CA ARG A 257 16.02 -8.78 7.61
C ARG A 257 16.67 -7.47 8.09
N ASN A 258 17.44 -7.50 9.20
CA ASN A 258 18.03 -6.33 9.84
C ASN A 258 16.98 -5.26 10.22
N ILE A 259 15.75 -5.68 10.52
CA ILE A 259 14.69 -4.80 10.98
C ILE A 259 14.81 -4.63 12.49
N LYS A 260 15.08 -3.41 12.93
CA LYS A 260 15.08 -3.05 14.35
C LYS A 260 13.65 -2.85 14.84
N TYR A 261 13.35 -3.27 16.03
CA TYR A 261 12.03 -3.19 16.66
C TYR A 261 12.13 -2.61 18.08
#